data_f2cdaef6da13e08b15f8f4a27e1a1b0f
#
_entry.id   f2cdaef6da13e08b15f8f4a27e1a1b0f
#
_cell.length_a   1.000
_cell.length_b   1.000
_cell.length_c   1.000
_cell.angle_alpha   90.00
_cell.angle_beta   90.00
_cell.angle_gamma   90.00
#
_symmetry.space_group_name_H-M   'P 1'
#
loop_
_entity.id
_entity.type
_entity.pdbx_description
1 polymer ?
#
loop_
_entity_poly.entity_id
_entity_poly.type
_entity_poly.pdbx_seq_one_letter_code
_entity_poly.pdbx_strand_id
1 'polypeptide(L)'
;MAEILQKSEFRVKKYGEVFTPTWLVKKMCDMLGEESPEAFDDIGKTFLEPACGNGQFLVEILTRKLEHCETVEQGLTALKSIYGIDIMQDNVEESKKRMFDIFIGFFPKAPASTGLIAADILQRNIVCGDSLHNLDGIMHAWEENG
;
A
#
# COMPACT_ATOMS: atom_id res chain seq x y z
N MET A 1 -1.05 8.03 22.27
CA MET A 1 -0.77 9.19 21.39
C MET A 1 -1.85 9.31 20.33
N ALA A 2 -2.34 10.50 20.11
CA ALA A 2 -3.37 10.71 19.09
C ALA A 2 -2.81 10.49 17.68
N GLU A 3 -3.62 9.89 16.81
CA GLU A 3 -3.27 9.68 15.42
C GLU A 3 -3.30 11.02 14.66
N ILE A 4 -2.27 11.27 13.85
CA ILE A 4 -2.20 12.47 13.02
C ILE A 4 -2.89 12.18 11.69
N LEU A 5 -4.01 12.89 11.43
CA LEU A 5 -4.82 12.66 10.24
C LEU A 5 -4.65 13.72 9.15
N GLN A 6 -3.88 14.78 9.42
CA GLN A 6 -3.60 15.81 8.43
C GLN A 6 -2.20 16.40 8.64
N LYS A 7 -1.52 16.75 7.56
CA LYS A 7 -0.17 17.31 7.61
C LYS A 7 -0.16 18.84 7.64
N SER A 8 -1.10 19.51 6.96
CA SER A 8 -1.22 20.97 6.98
C SER A 8 -2.61 21.42 6.56
N GLU A 9 -3.01 22.62 7.03
CA GLU A 9 -4.27 23.22 6.60
C GLU A 9 -4.28 23.54 5.10
N PHE A 10 -3.14 23.94 4.55
CA PHE A 10 -2.99 24.20 3.11
C PHE A 10 -3.31 22.96 2.29
N ARG A 11 -2.77 21.81 2.68
CA ARG A 11 -2.98 20.54 1.97
C ARG A 11 -4.43 20.07 2.10
N VAL A 12 -5.07 20.27 3.25
CA VAL A 12 -6.50 19.97 3.44
C VAL A 12 -7.34 20.83 2.50
N LYS A 13 -7.09 22.12 2.43
CA LYS A 13 -7.86 23.05 1.58
C LYS A 13 -7.63 22.82 0.10
N LYS A 14 -6.38 22.58 -0.32
CA LYS A 14 -6.03 22.44 -1.73
C LYS A 14 -6.36 21.04 -2.29
N TYR A 15 -6.10 20.00 -1.53
CA TYR A 15 -6.20 18.62 -1.99
C TYR A 15 -7.27 17.80 -1.27
N GLY A 16 -7.92 18.37 -0.26
CA GLY A 16 -8.84 17.60 0.60
C GLY A 16 -8.11 16.54 1.40
N GLU A 17 -6.82 16.73 1.69
CA GLU A 17 -6.00 15.69 2.31
C GLU A 17 -6.29 15.54 3.79
N VAL A 18 -7.08 14.52 4.12
CA VAL A 18 -7.31 14.04 5.48
C VAL A 18 -7.14 12.53 5.44
N PHE A 19 -6.27 11.99 6.29
CA PHE A 19 -6.02 10.55 6.32
C PHE A 19 -7.14 9.81 7.04
N THR A 20 -7.47 8.63 6.54
CA THR A 20 -8.50 7.79 7.17
C THR A 20 -7.95 7.21 8.48
N PRO A 21 -8.68 7.35 9.61
CA PRO A 21 -8.20 6.79 10.89
C PRO A 21 -8.04 5.27 10.83
N THR A 22 -7.07 4.75 11.56
CA THR A 22 -6.74 3.32 11.55
C THR A 22 -7.93 2.44 11.90
N TRP A 23 -8.77 2.84 12.89
CA TRP A 23 -9.93 2.05 13.27
C TRP A 23 -10.94 1.90 12.14
N LEU A 24 -11.11 2.96 11.33
CA LEU A 24 -12.04 2.94 10.20
C LEU A 24 -11.47 2.09 9.05
N VAL A 25 -10.17 2.21 8.78
CA VAL A 25 -9.48 1.36 7.79
C VAL A 25 -9.68 -0.12 8.13
N LYS A 26 -9.46 -0.50 9.39
CA LYS A 26 -9.65 -1.88 9.85
C LYS A 26 -11.07 -2.34 9.67
N LYS A 27 -12.04 -1.49 10.04
CA LYS A 27 -13.46 -1.81 9.89
C LYS A 27 -13.84 -2.01 8.42
N MET A 28 -13.36 -1.15 7.53
CA MET A 28 -13.63 -1.27 6.09
C MET A 28 -13.01 -2.53 5.51
N CYS A 29 -11.82 -2.89 5.94
CA CYS A 29 -11.18 -4.15 5.52
C CYS A 29 -11.91 -5.38 6.08
N ASP A 30 -12.43 -5.30 7.31
CA ASP A 30 -13.26 -6.36 7.88
C ASP A 30 -14.52 -6.59 7.02
N MET A 31 -15.20 -5.51 6.65
CA MET A 31 -16.39 -5.57 5.80
C MET A 31 -16.07 -6.18 4.43
N LEU A 32 -14.95 -5.79 3.83
CA LEU A 32 -14.52 -6.36 2.56
C LEU A 32 -14.25 -7.85 2.67
N GLY A 33 -13.59 -8.29 3.74
CA GLY A 33 -13.30 -9.70 3.99
C GLY A 33 -14.56 -10.53 4.24
N GLU A 34 -15.60 -9.94 4.83
CA GLU A 34 -16.90 -10.61 5.03
C GLU A 34 -17.64 -10.81 3.71
N GLU A 35 -17.65 -9.80 2.84
CA GLU A 35 -18.30 -9.86 1.53
C GLU A 35 -17.51 -10.68 0.52
N SER A 36 -16.19 -10.63 0.59
CA SER A 36 -15.28 -11.30 -0.36
C SER A 36 -14.15 -11.97 0.43
N PRO A 37 -14.37 -13.19 0.98
CA PRO A 37 -13.34 -13.89 1.76
C PRO A 37 -12.00 -14.03 1.05
N GLU A 38 -12.02 -14.17 -0.29
CA GLU A 38 -10.82 -14.27 -1.12
C GLU A 38 -10.03 -12.96 -1.23
N ALA A 39 -10.55 -11.83 -0.75
CA ALA A 39 -9.87 -10.54 -0.88
C ALA A 39 -8.46 -10.57 -0.31
N PHE A 40 -8.25 -11.24 0.81
CA PHE A 40 -6.95 -11.33 1.47
C PHE A 40 -6.35 -12.74 1.42
N ASP A 41 -7.18 -13.79 1.33
CA ASP A 41 -6.74 -15.18 1.23
C ASP A 41 -6.01 -15.42 -0.09
N ASP A 42 -6.50 -14.85 -1.17
CA ASP A 42 -5.82 -14.85 -2.46
C ASP A 42 -4.77 -13.74 -2.42
N ILE A 43 -3.57 -14.10 -1.98
CA ILE A 43 -2.47 -13.15 -1.78
C ILE A 43 -2.03 -12.43 -3.05
N GLY A 44 -2.32 -12.99 -4.22
CA GLY A 44 -2.01 -12.38 -5.52
C GLY A 44 -3.12 -11.47 -6.06
N LYS A 45 -4.26 -11.36 -5.35
CA LYS A 45 -5.35 -10.49 -5.80
C LYS A 45 -4.93 -9.03 -5.80
N THR A 46 -5.09 -8.36 -6.94
CA THR A 46 -4.64 -6.98 -7.14
C THR A 46 -5.51 -5.98 -6.38
N PHE A 47 -4.84 -5.07 -5.68
CA PHE A 47 -5.46 -3.90 -5.05
C PHE A 47 -4.83 -2.64 -5.62
N LEU A 48 -5.66 -1.66 -5.92
CA LEU A 48 -5.21 -0.32 -6.31
C LEU A 48 -5.84 0.72 -5.41
N GLU A 49 -5.01 1.52 -4.75
CA GLU A 49 -5.44 2.67 -3.97
C GLU A 49 -5.02 3.94 -4.71
N PRO A 50 -5.96 4.61 -5.42
CA PRO A 50 -5.63 5.75 -6.28
C PRO A 50 -5.34 7.05 -5.54
N ALA A 51 -5.59 7.08 -4.24
CA ALA A 51 -5.29 8.22 -3.37
C ALA A 51 -4.80 7.68 -2.03
N CYS A 52 -3.62 7.07 -2.04
CA CYS A 52 -3.17 6.24 -0.92
C CYS A 52 -2.78 7.04 0.35
N GLY A 53 -2.63 8.36 0.24
CA GLY A 53 -2.18 9.17 1.36
C GLY A 53 -0.86 8.64 1.92
N ASN A 54 -0.77 8.58 3.25
CA ASN A 54 0.41 8.05 3.93
C ASN A 54 0.41 6.53 4.11
N GLY A 55 -0.49 5.81 3.42
CA GLY A 55 -0.47 4.36 3.36
C GLY A 55 -1.39 3.63 4.33
N GLN A 56 -2.43 4.28 4.87
CA GLN A 56 -3.33 3.66 5.85
C GLN A 56 -3.95 2.36 5.33
N PHE A 57 -4.60 2.38 4.16
CA PHE A 57 -5.16 1.17 3.55
C PHE A 57 -4.08 0.21 3.04
N LEU A 58 -3.02 0.74 2.43
CA LEU A 58 -1.94 -0.10 1.89
C LEU A 58 -1.32 -0.99 2.96
N VAL A 59 -1.07 -0.42 4.13
CA VAL A 59 -0.48 -1.13 5.26
C VAL A 59 -1.42 -2.21 5.79
N GLU A 60 -2.71 -1.90 5.92
CA GLU A 60 -3.68 -2.88 6.43
C GLU A 60 -3.91 -4.03 5.44
N ILE A 61 -4.03 -3.71 4.14
CA ILE A 61 -4.17 -4.73 3.09
C ILE A 61 -2.95 -5.65 3.08
N LEU A 62 -1.76 -5.07 3.12
CA LEU A 62 -0.52 -5.86 3.13
C LEU A 62 -0.45 -6.76 4.36
N THR A 63 -0.74 -6.23 5.55
CA THR A 63 -0.73 -7.00 6.79
C THR A 63 -1.64 -8.20 6.70
N ARG A 64 -2.88 -8.00 6.23
CA ARG A 64 -3.85 -9.09 6.12
C ARG A 64 -3.41 -10.17 5.13
N LYS A 65 -2.82 -9.78 4.01
CA LYS A 65 -2.28 -10.74 3.03
C LYS A 65 -1.09 -11.51 3.61
N LEU A 66 -0.17 -10.81 4.29
CA LEU A 66 1.01 -11.46 4.87
C LEU A 66 0.65 -12.47 5.97
N GLU A 67 -0.47 -12.28 6.67
CA GLU A 67 -0.97 -13.26 7.64
C GLU A 67 -1.31 -14.61 7.00
N HIS A 68 -1.56 -14.64 5.69
CA HIS A 68 -1.82 -15.88 4.93
C HIS A 68 -0.57 -16.42 4.25
N CYS A 69 0.60 -15.79 4.45
CA CYS A 69 1.85 -16.21 3.82
C CYS A 69 2.70 -17.03 4.77
N GLU A 70 3.26 -18.13 4.27
CA GLU A 70 4.18 -18.99 5.02
C GLU A 70 5.63 -18.82 4.55
N THR A 71 5.84 -18.37 3.31
CA THR A 71 7.17 -18.24 2.72
C THR A 71 7.45 -16.81 2.27
N VAL A 72 8.74 -16.49 2.11
CA VAL A 72 9.18 -15.19 1.58
C VAL A 72 8.63 -14.98 0.17
N GLU A 73 8.61 -16.01 -0.66
CA GLU A 73 8.12 -15.94 -2.04
C GLU A 73 6.63 -15.56 -2.07
N GLN A 74 5.83 -16.15 -1.17
CA GLN A 74 4.42 -15.76 -1.02
C GLN A 74 4.29 -14.32 -0.57
N GLY A 75 5.13 -13.89 0.38
CA GLY A 75 5.16 -12.51 0.83
C GLY A 75 5.48 -11.53 -0.28
N LEU A 76 6.41 -11.86 -1.16
CA LEU A 76 6.75 -11.04 -2.32
C LEU A 76 5.58 -10.99 -3.33
N THR A 77 4.89 -12.10 -3.52
CA THR A 77 3.67 -12.15 -4.35
C THR A 77 2.60 -11.21 -3.79
N ALA A 78 2.37 -11.24 -2.49
CA ALA A 78 1.44 -10.34 -1.83
C ALA A 78 1.84 -8.87 -2.05
N LEU A 79 3.10 -8.56 -1.85
CA LEU A 79 3.63 -7.19 -2.01
C LEU A 79 3.45 -6.70 -3.46
N LYS A 80 3.74 -7.55 -4.45
CA LYS A 80 3.58 -7.23 -5.88
C LYS A 80 2.13 -6.94 -6.29
N SER A 81 1.16 -7.44 -5.54
CA SER A 81 -0.26 -7.32 -5.89
C SER A 81 -0.87 -5.98 -5.47
N ILE A 82 -0.14 -5.15 -4.75
CA ILE A 82 -0.65 -3.91 -4.15
C ILE A 82 -0.04 -2.70 -4.85
N TYR A 83 -0.90 -1.79 -5.30
CA TYR A 83 -0.54 -0.58 -6.03
C TYR A 83 -1.12 0.64 -5.34
N GLY A 84 -0.36 1.72 -5.30
CA GLY A 84 -0.82 2.97 -4.70
C GLY A 84 -0.32 4.19 -5.46
N ILE A 85 -1.14 5.24 -5.43
CA ILE A 85 -0.84 6.53 -6.06
C ILE A 85 -1.16 7.61 -5.05
N ASP A 86 -0.30 8.61 -4.94
CA ASP A 86 -0.63 9.84 -4.24
C ASP A 86 0.01 11.02 -4.95
N ILE A 87 -0.63 12.19 -4.86
CA ILE A 87 -0.14 13.40 -5.53
C ILE A 87 1.06 14.01 -4.79
N MET A 88 1.25 13.66 -3.52
CA MET A 88 2.31 14.20 -2.68
C MET A 88 3.44 13.19 -2.51
N GLN A 89 4.66 13.60 -2.93
CA GLN A 89 5.83 12.73 -2.86
C GLN A 89 6.16 12.24 -1.44
N ASP A 90 5.98 13.09 -0.42
CA ASP A 90 6.25 12.71 0.97
C ASP A 90 5.33 11.58 1.44
N ASN A 91 4.06 11.60 1.01
CA ASN A 91 3.11 10.51 1.30
C ASN A 91 3.54 9.21 0.64
N VAL A 92 4.00 9.29 -0.61
CA VAL A 92 4.50 8.12 -1.35
C VAL A 92 5.68 7.50 -0.60
N GLU A 93 6.64 8.31 -0.18
CA GLU A 93 7.82 7.83 0.56
C GLU A 93 7.44 7.23 1.92
N GLU A 94 6.52 7.86 2.64
CA GLU A 94 6.02 7.34 3.92
C GLU A 94 5.31 6.00 3.73
N SER A 95 4.46 5.88 2.71
CA SER A 95 3.76 4.63 2.37
C SER A 95 4.73 3.50 2.08
N LYS A 96 5.74 3.77 1.25
CA LYS A 96 6.76 2.77 0.91
C LYS A 96 7.52 2.30 2.15
N LYS A 97 7.93 3.23 3.00
CA LYS A 97 8.66 2.91 4.23
C LYS A 97 7.81 2.06 5.17
N ARG A 98 6.56 2.43 5.37
CA ARG A 98 5.64 1.70 6.24
C ARG A 98 5.40 0.28 5.74
N MET A 99 5.16 0.11 4.45
CA MET A 99 4.96 -1.20 3.83
C MET A 99 6.23 -2.05 3.92
N PHE A 100 7.40 -1.44 3.67
CA PHE A 100 8.69 -2.13 3.78
C PHE A 100 8.91 -2.65 5.21
N ASP A 101 8.69 -1.80 6.21
CA ASP A 101 8.90 -2.17 7.62
C ASP A 101 7.97 -3.33 8.02
N ILE A 102 6.72 -3.34 7.55
CA ILE A 102 5.78 -4.44 7.80
C ILE A 102 6.26 -5.73 7.13
N PHE A 103 6.66 -5.65 5.87
CA PHE A 103 7.15 -6.82 5.14
C PHE A 103 8.36 -7.45 5.86
N ILE A 104 9.35 -6.65 6.22
CA ILE A 104 10.55 -7.13 6.92
C ILE A 104 10.17 -7.71 8.30
N GLY A 105 9.19 -7.11 8.98
CA GLY A 105 8.71 -7.60 10.26
C GLY A 105 8.11 -9.00 10.21
N PHE A 106 7.48 -9.37 9.10
CA PHE A 106 6.95 -10.72 8.88
C PHE A 106 8.05 -11.72 8.53
N PHE A 107 9.17 -11.28 7.95
CA PHE A 107 10.25 -12.14 7.49
C PHE A 107 11.61 -11.70 8.06
N PRO A 108 11.78 -11.69 9.39
CA PRO A 108 12.99 -11.14 10.01
C PRO A 108 14.27 -11.93 9.72
N LYS A 109 14.12 -13.18 9.28
CA LYS A 109 15.25 -14.07 8.97
C LYS A 109 15.58 -14.11 7.48
N ALA A 110 14.85 -13.35 6.66
CA ALA A 110 15.12 -13.31 5.23
C ALA A 110 16.48 -12.67 4.94
N PRO A 111 17.20 -13.14 3.89
CA PRO A 111 18.49 -12.53 3.54
C PRO A 111 18.33 -11.07 3.09
N ALA A 112 19.42 -10.31 3.16
CA ALA A 112 19.44 -8.90 2.79
C ALA A 112 18.97 -8.67 1.34
N SER A 113 19.22 -9.62 0.44
CA SER A 113 18.74 -9.56 -0.95
C SER A 113 17.21 -9.47 -1.05
N THR A 114 16.48 -10.09 -0.11
CA THR A 114 15.02 -9.99 -0.05
C THR A 114 14.57 -8.56 0.18
N GLY A 115 15.26 -7.83 1.06
CA GLY A 115 14.96 -6.41 1.30
C GLY A 115 15.16 -5.56 0.05
N LEU A 116 16.18 -5.84 -0.74
CA LEU A 116 16.43 -5.14 -2.00
C LEU A 116 15.31 -5.40 -3.02
N ILE A 117 14.85 -6.65 -3.12
CA ILE A 117 13.75 -7.03 -4.00
C ILE A 117 12.46 -6.34 -3.56
N ALA A 118 12.15 -6.35 -2.27
CA ALA A 118 10.96 -5.70 -1.71
C ALA A 118 10.99 -4.18 -1.98
N ALA A 119 12.13 -3.53 -1.77
CA ALA A 119 12.29 -2.10 -2.04
C ALA A 119 12.06 -1.78 -3.52
N ASP A 120 12.56 -2.62 -4.42
CA ASP A 120 12.36 -2.44 -5.86
C ASP A 120 10.88 -2.58 -6.25
N ILE A 121 10.17 -3.55 -5.68
CA ILE A 121 8.73 -3.73 -5.91
C ILE A 121 7.97 -2.47 -5.47
N LEU A 122 8.25 -1.97 -4.27
CA LEU A 122 7.60 -0.78 -3.73
C LEU A 122 7.89 0.46 -4.59
N GLN A 123 9.12 0.60 -5.07
CA GLN A 123 9.50 1.72 -5.94
C GLN A 123 8.68 1.74 -7.23
N ARG A 124 8.34 0.58 -7.77
CA ARG A 124 7.55 0.45 -9.00
C ARG A 124 6.05 0.59 -8.75
N ASN A 125 5.55 0.08 -7.62
CA ASN A 125 4.12 -0.06 -7.37
C ASN A 125 3.49 1.11 -6.63
N ILE A 126 4.27 1.86 -5.84
CA ILE A 126 3.76 3.00 -5.09
C ILE A 126 4.40 4.25 -5.69
N VAL A 127 3.58 5.06 -6.37
CA VAL A 127 4.08 6.14 -7.22
C VAL A 127 3.42 7.48 -6.92
N CYS A 128 4.18 8.55 -7.15
CA CYS A 128 3.68 9.91 -7.12
C CYS A 128 3.02 10.23 -8.46
N GLY A 129 1.79 10.69 -8.42
CA GLY A 129 1.07 11.03 -9.65
C GLY A 129 -0.32 11.57 -9.36
N ASP A 130 -0.94 12.09 -10.40
CA ASP A 130 -2.31 12.61 -10.36
C ASP A 130 -3.27 11.57 -10.93
N SER A 131 -3.89 10.78 -10.06
CA SER A 131 -4.82 9.73 -10.47
C SER A 131 -6.12 10.28 -11.07
N LEU A 132 -6.48 11.53 -10.76
CA LEU A 132 -7.68 12.16 -11.34
C LEU A 132 -7.49 12.50 -12.81
N HIS A 133 -6.28 12.85 -13.24
CA HIS A 133 -5.99 13.34 -14.57
C HIS A 133 -5.05 12.43 -15.39
N ASN A 134 -4.36 11.48 -14.77
CA ASN A 134 -3.36 10.64 -15.44
C ASN A 134 -3.38 9.17 -15.01
N LEU A 135 -4.52 8.67 -14.56
CA LEU A 135 -4.61 7.27 -14.11
C LEU A 135 -4.23 6.29 -15.23
N ASP A 136 -4.72 6.53 -16.45
CA ASP A 136 -4.43 5.66 -17.60
C ASP A 136 -2.94 5.59 -17.90
N GLY A 137 -2.23 6.73 -17.86
CA GLY A 137 -0.80 6.76 -18.09
C GLY A 137 -0.02 6.00 -17.01
N ILE A 138 -0.43 6.13 -15.78
CA ILE A 138 0.19 5.42 -14.66
C ILE A 138 -0.02 3.91 -14.78
N MET A 139 -1.24 3.47 -15.08
CA MET A 139 -1.57 2.05 -15.25
C MET A 139 -0.82 1.45 -16.44
N HIS A 140 -0.71 2.21 -17.53
CA HIS A 140 0.03 1.77 -18.71
C HIS A 140 1.52 1.55 -18.38
N ALA A 141 2.12 2.43 -17.58
CA ALA A 141 3.51 2.28 -17.15
C ALA A 141 3.69 1.00 -16.31
N TRP A 142 2.73 0.67 -15.45
CA TRP A 142 2.76 -0.58 -14.69
C TRP A 142 2.66 -1.81 -15.59
N GLU A 143 1.80 -1.77 -16.60
CA GLU A 143 1.66 -2.87 -17.56
C GLU A 143 2.95 -3.12 -18.33
N GLU A 144 3.63 -2.04 -18.78
CA GLU A 144 4.90 -2.15 -19.50
C GLU A 144 6.03 -2.73 -18.65
N ASN A 145 6.05 -2.43 -17.35
CA ASN A 145 7.12 -2.83 -16.45
C ASN A 145 6.80 -4.13 -15.68
N GLY A 146 5.59 -4.59 -15.80
CA GLY A 146 5.14 -5.84 -15.18
C GLY A 146 5.44 -7.03 -16.01
#